data_a94c993a7e16ab7d5a0ea7bd333a3d52
#
_entry.id   a94c993a7e16ab7d5a0ea7bd333a3d52
#
_cell.length_a   1.000
_cell.length_b   1.000
_cell.length_c   1.000
_cell.angle_alpha   90.00
_cell.angle_beta   90.00
_cell.angle_gamma   90.00
#
_symmetry.space_group_name_H-M   'P 1'
#
loop_
_entity.id
_entity.type
_entity.pdbx_description
1 polymer ?
#
loop_
_entity_poly.entity_id
_entity_poly.type
_entity_poly.pdbx_seq_one_letter_code
_entity_poly.pdbx_strand_id
1 'polypeptide(L)'
;MFESHVFSRSTAHSAVLYWDKPAAAKAGAQYTVYLDGQPVATCGRTHFTLTDLRSQSDYQADVFFGHQCVGSCVFRTTPVKNRLDVTEAPFWARGDGKTKNTAALQRAIDACGAGDAVYIPAGIYLTGALRLHSNMELYLDEGAILQGTAEIVDYQPRIPSRFEGTEMRCYSSLLNLGTLDHAAGPNCENVVIRGKGTIASGGRELAEKIIADEQEHLKDYLAEHAALVAECENERTIPGRVRPRLINMSNCRNVWVHGLTLKNGASWNQHMIYSDNITTDHCRFVSEGVWNGDGWDPDSSTNCTLFACEFATGGDAVAIKSGKNPEGNKIGRPSAHIYVFDCRSTAGHGICLGSEMSGGIEDVQIWDCDLTNSWSGIEIKATPKRGGYVRGVSVRDCTASRLLVHTVPYNDDGEAAPRQPVFSHLSFERLTLTGRGLRDGSFENVEPIELAGFDTPGHELRDVVLDGITVENETGTMTLPVQYCRGLTIRDLTCAA
;
A
#
# COMPACT_ATOMS: atom_id res chain seq x y z
N MET A 1 5.22 -8.23 23.64
CA MET A 1 3.83 -8.36 24.11
C MET A 1 3.15 -7.09 23.65
N PHE A 2 2.43 -7.15 22.53
CA PHE A 2 1.71 -5.99 22.02
C PHE A 2 0.57 -5.70 23.00
N GLU A 3 0.49 -4.49 23.50
CA GLU A 3 -0.70 -4.02 24.18
C GLU A 3 -1.83 -4.06 23.15
N SER A 4 -2.91 -4.76 23.44
CA SER A 4 -4.06 -4.84 22.54
C SER A 4 -4.72 -3.47 22.48
N HIS A 5 -4.62 -2.83 21.31
CA HIS A 5 -5.18 -1.51 21.09
C HIS A 5 -6.38 -1.58 20.15
N VAL A 6 -7.40 -0.80 20.46
CA VAL A 6 -8.47 -0.45 19.53
C VAL A 6 -8.17 0.95 19.02
N PHE A 7 -8.18 1.11 17.72
CA PHE A 7 -7.95 2.39 17.04
C PHE A 7 -9.25 2.89 16.43
N SER A 8 -9.32 4.18 16.17
CA SER A 8 -10.48 4.79 15.54
C SER A 8 -10.11 5.84 14.52
N ARG A 9 -10.94 5.95 13.47
CA ARG A 9 -10.96 7.06 12.52
C ARG A 9 -12.40 7.58 12.47
N SER A 10 -12.63 8.85 12.80
CA SER A 10 -13.98 9.39 12.96
C SER A 10 -14.28 10.51 11.97
N THR A 11 -15.56 10.58 11.60
CA THR A 11 -16.19 11.70 10.90
C THR A 11 -17.17 12.40 11.86
N ALA A 12 -18.03 13.28 11.35
CA ALA A 12 -19.06 13.90 12.16
C ALA A 12 -20.12 12.91 12.68
N HIS A 13 -20.41 11.84 11.92
CA HIS A 13 -21.53 10.93 12.23
C HIS A 13 -21.16 9.45 12.15
N SER A 14 -19.89 9.12 12.03
CA SER A 14 -19.42 7.74 11.98
C SER A 14 -18.02 7.60 12.57
N ALA A 15 -17.66 6.38 12.95
CA ALA A 15 -16.28 6.03 13.28
C ALA A 15 -15.97 4.62 12.77
N VAL A 16 -14.83 4.46 12.15
CA VAL A 16 -14.27 3.15 11.81
C VAL A 16 -13.35 2.75 12.95
N LEU A 17 -13.72 1.68 13.64
CA LEU A 17 -12.89 1.02 14.66
C LEU A 17 -12.09 -0.10 14.02
N TYR A 18 -10.85 -0.30 14.45
CA TYR A 18 -10.05 -1.44 14.04
C TYR A 18 -9.08 -1.83 15.17
N TRP A 19 -8.69 -3.10 15.20
CA TRP A 19 -7.89 -3.66 16.29
C TRP A 19 -7.02 -4.83 15.85
N ASP A 20 -6.01 -5.13 16.65
CA ASP A 20 -5.12 -6.24 16.43
C ASP A 20 -5.84 -7.57 16.67
N LYS A 21 -5.63 -8.54 15.78
CA LYS A 21 -6.21 -9.87 15.94
C LYS A 21 -5.55 -10.58 17.13
N PRO A 22 -6.30 -10.97 18.18
CA PRO A 22 -5.72 -11.73 19.28
C PRO A 22 -5.09 -13.05 18.80
N ALA A 23 -3.99 -13.46 19.40
CA ALA A 23 -3.31 -14.70 19.03
C ALA A 23 -4.21 -15.95 19.15
N ALA A 24 -5.14 -15.95 20.10
CA ALA A 24 -6.11 -17.04 20.31
C ALA A 24 -7.26 -17.03 19.29
N ALA A 25 -7.48 -15.93 18.57
CA ALA A 25 -8.54 -15.82 17.58
C ALA A 25 -8.12 -16.53 16.28
N LYS A 26 -8.95 -17.50 15.86
CA LYS A 26 -8.78 -18.26 14.62
C LYS A 26 -9.79 -17.78 13.57
N ALA A 27 -9.75 -18.37 12.39
CA ALA A 27 -10.76 -18.15 11.36
C ALA A 27 -12.17 -18.34 11.93
N GLY A 28 -13.09 -17.42 11.62
CA GLY A 28 -14.47 -17.46 12.17
C GLY A 28 -14.64 -16.90 13.59
N ALA A 29 -13.58 -16.34 14.19
CA ALA A 29 -13.68 -15.64 15.49
C ALA A 29 -14.74 -14.53 15.42
N GLN A 30 -15.48 -14.37 16.53
CA GLN A 30 -16.52 -13.33 16.65
C GLN A 30 -16.12 -12.34 17.74
N TYR A 31 -16.24 -11.06 17.42
CA TYR A 31 -15.95 -9.96 18.33
C TYR A 31 -17.25 -9.23 18.68
N THR A 32 -17.42 -8.88 19.95
CA THR A 32 -18.54 -8.03 20.39
C THR A 32 -18.01 -6.62 20.60
N VAL A 33 -18.64 -5.65 19.93
CA VAL A 33 -18.33 -4.23 20.04
C VAL A 33 -19.32 -3.57 20.97
N TYR A 34 -18.82 -2.85 21.95
CA TYR A 34 -19.59 -2.02 22.87
C TYR A 34 -19.34 -0.55 22.58
N LEU A 35 -20.35 0.27 22.73
CA LEU A 35 -20.27 1.72 22.70
C LEU A 35 -20.91 2.27 23.98
N ASP A 36 -20.14 3.03 24.76
CA ASP A 36 -20.56 3.60 26.05
C ASP A 36 -21.17 2.52 26.99
N GLY A 37 -20.53 1.32 27.02
CA GLY A 37 -20.93 0.21 27.83
C GLY A 37 -22.15 -0.60 27.34
N GLN A 38 -22.72 -0.25 26.18
CA GLN A 38 -23.82 -0.99 25.55
C GLN A 38 -23.32 -1.82 24.35
N PRO A 39 -23.71 -3.09 24.21
CA PRO A 39 -23.36 -3.89 23.05
C PRO A 39 -24.08 -3.35 21.81
N VAL A 40 -23.33 -3.02 20.77
CA VAL A 40 -23.89 -2.45 19.52
C VAL A 40 -23.75 -3.38 18.33
N ALA A 41 -22.79 -4.32 18.34
CA ALA A 41 -22.62 -5.26 17.26
C ALA A 41 -21.84 -6.50 17.67
N THR A 42 -21.99 -7.57 16.86
CA THR A 42 -21.06 -8.71 16.81
C THR A 42 -20.55 -8.82 15.36
N CYS A 43 -19.25 -8.95 15.18
CA CYS A 43 -18.64 -9.04 13.85
C CYS A 43 -17.52 -10.10 13.82
N GLY A 44 -17.28 -10.66 12.64
CA GLY A 44 -16.21 -11.65 12.40
C GLY A 44 -14.91 -11.05 11.86
N ARG A 45 -14.80 -9.72 11.83
CA ARG A 45 -13.63 -8.97 11.33
C ARG A 45 -13.00 -8.20 12.45
N THR A 46 -11.74 -7.84 12.29
CA THR A 46 -11.00 -6.99 13.24
C THR A 46 -11.18 -5.50 12.96
N HIS A 47 -12.32 -5.14 12.41
CA HIS A 47 -12.78 -3.77 12.23
C HIS A 47 -14.32 -3.71 12.25
N PHE A 48 -14.85 -2.54 12.56
CA PHE A 48 -16.29 -2.29 12.56
C PHE A 48 -16.56 -0.80 12.35
N THR A 49 -17.58 -0.47 11.56
CA THR A 49 -17.99 0.92 11.33
C THR A 49 -19.23 1.25 12.17
N LEU A 50 -19.07 2.19 13.07
CA LEU A 50 -20.18 2.82 13.82
C LEU A 50 -20.80 3.91 12.96
N THR A 51 -22.13 3.96 12.91
CA THR A 51 -22.93 4.99 12.21
C THR A 51 -23.84 5.72 13.17
N ASP A 52 -24.50 6.76 12.68
CA ASP A 52 -25.52 7.54 13.41
C ASP A 52 -25.03 8.17 14.71
N LEU A 53 -23.75 8.46 14.78
CA LEU A 53 -23.12 9.14 15.91
C LEU A 53 -23.47 10.63 15.91
N ARG A 54 -23.51 11.22 17.10
CA ARG A 54 -23.63 12.68 17.26
C ARG A 54 -22.30 13.34 16.94
N SER A 55 -22.33 14.45 16.20
CA SER A 55 -21.12 15.23 15.96
C SER A 55 -20.59 15.88 17.23
N GLN A 56 -19.28 16.14 17.27
CA GLN A 56 -18.57 16.77 18.40
C GLN A 56 -18.81 16.10 19.76
N SER A 57 -19.02 14.78 19.76
CA SER A 57 -19.34 13.98 20.94
C SER A 57 -18.24 12.97 21.23
N ASP A 58 -17.96 12.76 22.50
CA ASP A 58 -17.02 11.77 22.98
C ASP A 58 -17.72 10.43 23.15
N TYR A 59 -17.03 9.36 22.80
CA TYR A 59 -17.50 7.98 22.89
C TYR A 59 -16.39 7.08 23.42
N GLN A 60 -16.76 6.06 24.18
CA GLN A 60 -15.88 4.96 24.53
C GLN A 60 -16.31 3.71 23.77
N ALA A 61 -15.38 3.11 23.03
CA ALA A 61 -15.58 1.81 22.39
C ALA A 61 -14.72 0.75 23.05
N ASP A 62 -15.34 -0.39 23.38
CA ASP A 62 -14.67 -1.55 23.93
C ASP A 62 -14.92 -2.76 23.01
N VAL A 63 -13.90 -3.57 22.77
CA VAL A 63 -14.00 -4.78 21.93
C VAL A 63 -13.66 -6.02 22.74
N PHE A 64 -14.50 -7.04 22.62
CA PHE A 64 -14.34 -8.30 23.32
C PHE A 64 -14.26 -9.48 22.35
N PHE A 65 -13.40 -10.44 22.65
CA PHE A 65 -13.37 -11.77 22.07
C PHE A 65 -13.76 -12.79 23.15
N GLY A 66 -14.99 -13.30 23.07
CA GLY A 66 -15.60 -14.03 24.17
C GLY A 66 -15.71 -13.16 25.43
N HIS A 67 -15.05 -13.58 26.52
CA HIS A 67 -14.99 -12.81 27.77
C HIS A 67 -13.71 -11.97 27.91
N GLN A 68 -12.78 -12.07 26.95
CA GLN A 68 -11.54 -11.33 26.99
C GLN A 68 -11.71 -9.97 26.33
N CYS A 69 -11.38 -8.90 27.05
CA CYS A 69 -11.26 -7.58 26.46
C CYS A 69 -10.06 -7.56 25.51
N VAL A 70 -10.32 -7.30 24.23
CA VAL A 70 -9.28 -7.11 23.20
C VAL A 70 -8.63 -5.76 23.35
N GLY A 71 -9.42 -4.73 23.68
CA GLY A 71 -8.94 -3.39 23.91
C GLY A 71 -10.08 -2.38 23.97
N SER A 72 -9.72 -1.15 24.27
CA SER A 72 -10.65 -0.01 24.37
C SER A 72 -10.04 1.21 23.72
N CYS A 73 -10.90 2.10 23.20
CA CYS A 73 -10.47 3.44 22.80
C CYS A 73 -11.53 4.48 23.17
N VAL A 74 -11.07 5.67 23.50
CA VAL A 74 -11.92 6.87 23.57
C VAL A 74 -11.67 7.67 22.30
N PHE A 75 -12.75 8.07 21.62
CA PHE A 75 -12.67 8.89 20.43
C PHE A 75 -13.71 9.98 20.43
N ARG A 76 -13.43 11.03 19.67
CA ARG A 76 -14.36 12.15 19.48
C ARG A 76 -14.73 12.24 18.01
N THR A 77 -16.04 12.36 17.73
CA THR A 77 -16.53 12.68 16.39
C THR A 77 -16.17 14.11 16.00
N THR A 78 -15.88 14.32 14.71
CA THR A 78 -15.53 15.64 14.22
C THR A 78 -16.75 16.57 14.15
N PRO A 79 -16.57 17.90 14.11
CA PRO A 79 -17.65 18.79 13.71
C PRO A 79 -18.10 18.48 12.27
N VAL A 80 -19.35 18.82 11.98
CA VAL A 80 -19.84 18.85 10.59
C VAL A 80 -19.06 19.91 9.83
N LYS A 81 -18.45 19.52 8.71
CA LYS A 81 -17.64 20.43 7.88
C LYS A 81 -18.50 21.21 6.90
N ASN A 82 -18.10 22.44 6.63
CA ASN A 82 -18.69 23.21 5.54
C ASN A 82 -18.29 22.59 4.19
N ARG A 83 -19.22 22.48 3.28
CA ARG A 83 -18.95 21.98 1.92
C ARG A 83 -18.49 23.11 1.02
N LEU A 84 -17.28 23.03 0.51
CA LEU A 84 -16.81 23.85 -0.60
C LEU A 84 -17.13 23.08 -1.90
N ASP A 85 -18.36 23.25 -2.39
CA ASP A 85 -18.80 22.60 -3.63
C ASP A 85 -18.03 23.17 -4.82
N VAL A 86 -17.26 22.31 -5.49
CA VAL A 86 -16.39 22.74 -6.60
C VAL A 86 -17.16 23.25 -7.81
N THR A 87 -18.46 22.96 -7.92
CA THR A 87 -19.31 23.39 -9.04
C THR A 87 -19.92 24.79 -8.82
N GLU A 88 -19.88 25.29 -7.59
CA GLU A 88 -20.45 26.56 -7.20
C GLU A 88 -19.42 27.70 -7.18
N ALA A 89 -19.90 28.93 -6.96
CA ALA A 89 -19.03 30.10 -6.79
C ALA A 89 -18.12 29.90 -5.57
N PRO A 90 -16.83 30.29 -5.61
CA PRO A 90 -16.14 30.96 -6.74
C PRO A 90 -15.37 29.98 -7.67
N PHE A 91 -15.61 28.69 -7.58
CA PHE A 91 -14.78 27.66 -8.21
C PHE A 91 -15.20 27.34 -9.65
N TRP A 92 -16.49 27.04 -9.87
CA TRP A 92 -17.10 26.80 -11.18
C TRP A 92 -16.49 25.61 -11.96
N ALA A 93 -16.09 24.54 -11.28
CA ALA A 93 -15.67 23.31 -11.93
C ALA A 93 -16.85 22.65 -12.68
N ARG A 94 -16.59 21.97 -13.76
CA ARG A 94 -17.61 21.30 -14.59
C ARG A 94 -17.35 19.80 -14.61
N GLY A 95 -18.35 19.05 -14.16
CA GLY A 95 -18.33 17.58 -14.16
C GLY A 95 -18.72 16.94 -15.50
N ASP A 96 -18.34 17.54 -16.64
CA ASP A 96 -18.75 17.17 -18.00
C ASP A 96 -17.80 16.17 -18.71
N GLY A 97 -16.70 15.79 -18.07
CA GLY A 97 -15.67 14.89 -18.62
C GLY A 97 -14.84 15.50 -19.77
N LYS A 98 -14.96 16.78 -20.02
CA LYS A 98 -14.30 17.49 -21.15
C LYS A 98 -13.55 18.73 -20.70
N THR A 99 -14.16 19.52 -19.83
CA THR A 99 -13.58 20.76 -19.33
C THR A 99 -12.43 20.43 -18.37
N LYS A 100 -11.25 20.99 -18.63
CA LYS A 100 -10.12 20.88 -17.70
C LYS A 100 -10.34 21.79 -16.50
N ASN A 101 -10.42 21.22 -15.31
CA ASN A 101 -10.79 21.89 -14.06
C ASN A 101 -9.62 22.14 -13.12
N THR A 102 -8.36 21.88 -13.51
CA THR A 102 -7.20 21.92 -12.61
C THR A 102 -7.15 23.19 -11.78
N ALA A 103 -7.29 24.37 -12.40
CA ALA A 103 -7.26 25.64 -11.68
C ALA A 103 -8.46 25.84 -10.76
N ALA A 104 -9.66 25.37 -11.15
CA ALA A 104 -10.86 25.48 -10.34
C ALA A 104 -10.78 24.60 -9.08
N LEU A 105 -10.36 23.34 -9.26
CA LEU A 105 -10.15 22.38 -8.19
C LEU A 105 -9.03 22.83 -7.25
N GLN A 106 -7.91 23.31 -7.78
CA GLN A 106 -6.82 23.82 -6.95
C GLN A 106 -7.25 25.02 -6.10
N ARG A 107 -8.04 25.97 -6.67
CA ARG A 107 -8.60 27.07 -5.86
C ARG A 107 -9.50 26.58 -4.72
N ALA A 108 -10.30 25.55 -4.94
CA ALA A 108 -11.12 24.97 -3.88
C ALA A 108 -10.26 24.30 -2.79
N ILE A 109 -9.21 23.61 -3.20
CA ILE A 109 -8.22 23.01 -2.29
C ILE A 109 -7.53 24.11 -1.49
N ASP A 110 -7.00 25.14 -2.14
CA ASP A 110 -6.27 26.25 -1.50
C ASP A 110 -7.16 27.05 -0.52
N ALA A 111 -8.47 27.08 -0.75
CA ALA A 111 -9.44 27.75 0.12
C ALA A 111 -9.91 26.88 1.29
N CYS A 112 -9.61 25.57 1.28
CA CYS A 112 -10.12 24.62 2.28
C CYS A 112 -9.42 24.80 3.61
N GLY A 113 -10.15 25.23 4.64
CA GLY A 113 -9.66 25.27 6.02
C GLY A 113 -9.99 24.00 6.81
N ALA A 114 -9.55 23.93 8.06
CA ALA A 114 -9.77 22.78 8.94
C ALA A 114 -11.26 22.47 9.20
N GLY A 115 -12.11 23.50 9.11
CA GLY A 115 -13.57 23.37 9.26
C GLY A 115 -14.32 23.03 7.97
N ASP A 116 -13.60 22.88 6.86
CA ASP A 116 -14.18 22.71 5.53
C ASP A 116 -13.82 21.35 4.92
N ALA A 117 -14.58 20.98 3.89
CA ALA A 117 -14.28 19.87 3.00
C ALA A 117 -14.47 20.31 1.55
N VAL A 118 -13.47 20.10 0.71
CA VAL A 118 -13.62 20.21 -0.75
C VAL A 118 -14.57 19.12 -1.18
N TYR A 119 -15.75 19.50 -1.64
CA TYR A 119 -16.81 18.58 -2.03
C TYR A 119 -16.91 18.48 -3.56
N ILE A 120 -16.70 17.27 -4.06
CA ILE A 120 -16.82 16.95 -5.49
C ILE A 120 -18.12 16.16 -5.69
N PRO A 121 -19.19 16.77 -6.23
CA PRO A 121 -20.44 16.07 -6.51
C PRO A 121 -20.32 15.11 -7.69
N ALA A 122 -21.35 14.30 -7.94
CA ALA A 122 -21.40 13.36 -9.08
C ALA A 122 -21.09 14.08 -10.42
N GLY A 123 -20.24 13.46 -11.24
CA GLY A 123 -19.76 13.98 -12.51
C GLY A 123 -18.31 13.58 -12.78
N ILE A 124 -17.80 13.87 -13.97
CA ILE A 124 -16.43 13.56 -14.37
C ILE A 124 -15.63 14.87 -14.47
N TYR A 125 -14.72 15.07 -13.55
CA TYR A 125 -13.90 16.30 -13.43
C TYR A 125 -12.50 16.02 -13.99
N LEU A 126 -12.27 16.40 -15.24
CA LEU A 126 -10.97 16.27 -15.89
C LEU A 126 -9.97 17.27 -15.29
N THR A 127 -8.78 16.79 -14.91
CA THR A 127 -7.76 17.62 -14.26
C THR A 127 -6.34 17.16 -14.57
N GLY A 128 -5.37 18.03 -14.34
CA GLY A 128 -3.97 17.70 -14.16
C GLY A 128 -3.64 17.49 -12.68
N ALA A 129 -2.35 17.53 -12.34
CA ALA A 129 -1.86 17.38 -10.99
C ALA A 129 -2.42 18.44 -10.02
N LEU A 130 -2.79 17.98 -8.82
CA LEU A 130 -3.31 18.79 -7.73
C LEU A 130 -2.40 18.65 -6.50
N ARG A 131 -2.32 19.69 -5.68
CA ARG A 131 -1.54 19.70 -4.44
C ARG A 131 -2.46 19.94 -3.25
N LEU A 132 -2.51 18.97 -2.35
CA LEU A 132 -3.23 19.05 -1.09
C LEU A 132 -2.31 19.60 0.00
N HIS A 133 -2.89 20.14 1.05
CA HIS A 133 -2.18 20.73 2.19
C HIS A 133 -2.69 20.19 3.54
N SER A 134 -2.01 20.55 4.62
CA SER A 134 -2.38 20.11 5.98
C SER A 134 -3.77 20.59 6.41
N ASN A 135 -4.41 19.79 7.26
CA ASN A 135 -5.70 20.11 7.92
C ASN A 135 -6.85 20.32 6.93
N MET A 136 -6.97 19.47 5.93
CA MET A 136 -8.05 19.54 4.94
C MET A 136 -8.75 18.20 4.74
N GLU A 137 -9.93 18.27 4.13
CA GLU A 137 -10.68 17.11 3.68
C GLU A 137 -11.02 17.25 2.19
N LEU A 138 -10.74 16.19 1.41
CA LEU A 138 -11.21 16.02 0.04
C LEU A 138 -12.28 14.93 0.05
N TYR A 139 -13.52 15.30 -0.28
CA TYR A 139 -14.66 14.39 -0.30
C TYR A 139 -15.21 14.24 -1.73
N LEU A 140 -15.22 13.00 -2.22
CA LEU A 140 -15.82 12.64 -3.50
C LEU A 140 -17.15 11.92 -3.25
N ASP A 141 -18.23 12.49 -3.74
CA ASP A 141 -19.55 11.88 -3.60
C ASP A 141 -19.72 10.65 -4.50
N GLU A 142 -20.77 9.89 -4.28
CA GLU A 142 -21.12 8.76 -5.13
C GLU A 142 -21.36 9.23 -6.58
N GLY A 143 -20.69 8.58 -7.54
CA GLY A 143 -20.71 9.00 -8.95
C GLY A 143 -19.74 10.14 -9.32
N ALA A 144 -18.99 10.69 -8.35
CA ALA A 144 -17.91 11.63 -8.65
C ALA A 144 -16.68 10.89 -9.18
N ILE A 145 -16.11 11.40 -10.26
CA ILE A 145 -14.86 10.90 -10.85
C ILE A 145 -13.89 12.07 -11.00
N LEU A 146 -12.82 12.07 -10.22
CA LEU A 146 -11.67 12.94 -10.42
C LEU A 146 -10.76 12.25 -11.43
N GLN A 147 -10.77 12.74 -12.68
CA GLN A 147 -10.10 12.11 -13.81
C GLN A 147 -8.86 12.90 -14.23
N GLY A 148 -7.67 12.34 -14.02
CA GLY A 148 -6.44 12.88 -14.57
C GLY A 148 -6.35 12.71 -16.09
N THR A 149 -5.77 13.69 -16.75
CA THR A 149 -5.48 13.61 -18.20
C THR A 149 -4.37 12.61 -18.49
N ALA A 150 -4.19 12.26 -19.76
CA ALA A 150 -3.01 11.53 -20.24
C ALA A 150 -2.00 12.48 -20.93
N GLU A 151 -2.00 13.77 -20.58
CA GLU A 151 -1.09 14.78 -21.14
C GLU A 151 0.08 15.06 -20.19
N ILE A 152 1.30 14.82 -20.65
CA ILE A 152 2.54 14.97 -19.84
C ILE A 152 2.64 16.38 -19.21
N VAL A 153 2.27 17.41 -19.95
CA VAL A 153 2.33 18.81 -19.51
C VAL A 153 1.48 19.07 -18.25
N ASP A 154 0.42 18.30 -18.05
CA ASP A 154 -0.49 18.45 -16.92
C ASP A 154 0.07 17.91 -15.60
N TYR A 155 1.22 17.24 -15.65
CA TYR A 155 1.96 16.69 -14.51
C TYR A 155 3.28 17.44 -14.26
N GLN A 156 3.45 18.62 -14.85
CA GLN A 156 4.52 19.54 -14.52
C GLN A 156 4.12 20.51 -13.40
N PRO A 157 5.09 21.07 -12.63
CA PRO A 157 6.52 20.76 -12.68
C PRO A 157 6.88 19.41 -12.06
N ARG A 158 8.03 18.85 -12.41
CA ARG A 158 8.58 17.71 -11.70
C ARG A 158 8.90 18.09 -10.25
N ILE A 159 8.56 17.21 -9.31
CA ILE A 159 8.76 17.40 -7.87
C ILE A 159 9.82 16.44 -7.33
N PRO A 160 10.49 16.75 -6.21
CA PRO A 160 11.25 15.78 -5.47
C PRO A 160 10.33 14.63 -5.02
N SER A 161 10.72 13.41 -5.34
CA SER A 161 9.98 12.20 -5.00
C SER A 161 10.95 11.02 -4.97
N ARG A 162 10.45 9.79 -4.92
CA ARG A 162 11.24 8.56 -4.92
C ARG A 162 10.64 7.58 -5.90
N PHE A 163 11.45 6.93 -6.71
CA PHE A 163 11.01 5.86 -7.60
C PHE A 163 11.97 4.68 -7.52
N GLU A 164 11.42 3.45 -7.43
CA GLU A 164 12.22 2.23 -7.21
C GLU A 164 13.29 2.43 -6.13
N GLY A 165 12.91 3.07 -5.03
CA GLY A 165 13.76 3.26 -3.87
C GLY A 165 14.85 4.33 -3.98
N THR A 166 14.91 5.11 -5.06
CA THR A 166 15.89 6.19 -5.27
C THR A 166 15.21 7.55 -5.31
N GLU A 167 15.76 8.53 -4.56
CA GLU A 167 15.26 9.91 -4.59
C GLU A 167 15.62 10.59 -5.90
N MET A 168 14.63 11.18 -6.54
CA MET A 168 14.78 11.85 -7.82
C MET A 168 13.66 12.85 -8.08
N ARG A 169 13.77 13.61 -9.17
CA ARG A 169 12.66 14.46 -9.64
C ARG A 169 11.75 13.65 -10.56
N CYS A 170 10.53 13.39 -10.08
CA CYS A 170 9.48 12.71 -10.85
C CYS A 170 8.44 13.72 -11.34
N TYR A 171 7.66 13.36 -12.35
CA TYR A 171 6.44 14.12 -12.67
C TYR A 171 5.53 14.18 -11.45
N SER A 172 4.84 15.29 -11.24
CA SER A 172 3.84 15.44 -10.20
C SER A 172 2.77 14.36 -10.35
N SER A 173 2.34 13.77 -9.26
CA SER A 173 1.25 12.80 -9.24
C SER A 173 -0.11 13.49 -9.41
N LEU A 174 -1.19 12.74 -9.63
CA LEU A 174 -2.49 13.38 -9.70
C LEU A 174 -2.82 14.11 -8.40
N LEU A 175 -2.60 13.46 -7.24
CA LEU A 175 -2.65 14.10 -5.93
C LEU A 175 -1.25 14.07 -5.28
N ASN A 176 -0.81 15.23 -4.79
CA ASN A 176 0.48 15.40 -4.14
C ASN A 176 0.31 15.98 -2.74
N LEU A 177 0.88 15.34 -1.74
CA LEU A 177 0.88 15.74 -0.34
C LEU A 177 2.32 15.85 0.16
N GLY A 178 2.61 16.96 0.83
CA GLY A 178 3.92 17.22 1.41
C GLY A 178 5.04 17.44 0.40
N THR A 179 6.26 17.46 0.91
CA THR A 179 7.50 17.65 0.14
C THR A 179 8.55 16.70 0.67
N LEU A 180 9.25 16.00 -0.23
CA LEU A 180 10.26 15.02 0.12
C LEU A 180 11.47 15.67 0.79
N ASP A 181 11.79 15.16 1.97
CA ASP A 181 13.03 15.46 2.71
C ASP A 181 13.32 14.31 3.69
N HIS A 182 14.30 13.47 3.38
CA HIS A 182 14.65 12.34 4.24
C HIS A 182 15.25 12.76 5.59
N ALA A 183 15.77 13.97 5.72
CA ALA A 183 16.35 14.48 6.94
C ALA A 183 15.33 15.20 7.84
N ALA A 184 14.16 15.58 7.29
CA ALA A 184 13.12 16.30 8.02
C ALA A 184 12.01 15.37 8.55
N GLY A 185 11.21 15.91 9.48
CA GLY A 185 9.97 15.32 9.93
C GLY A 185 8.80 15.60 8.98
N PRO A 186 7.56 15.30 9.41
CA PRO A 186 6.35 15.58 8.64
C PRO A 186 6.17 17.05 8.31
N ASN A 187 5.71 17.34 7.09
CA ASN A 187 5.42 18.69 6.60
C ASN A 187 4.03 18.82 5.97
N CYS A 188 3.25 17.74 5.95
CA CYS A 188 1.84 17.72 5.58
C CYS A 188 1.09 16.78 6.53
N GLU A 189 0.10 17.30 7.27
CA GLU A 189 -0.54 16.56 8.35
C GLU A 189 -2.05 16.71 8.37
N ASN A 190 -2.76 15.72 8.94
CA ASN A 190 -4.19 15.75 9.18
C ASN A 190 -5.00 15.93 7.89
N VAL A 191 -4.76 15.07 6.92
CA VAL A 191 -5.48 15.08 5.62
C VAL A 191 -6.44 13.90 5.57
N VAL A 192 -7.69 14.16 5.17
CA VAL A 192 -8.70 13.14 4.92
C VAL A 192 -9.06 13.14 3.43
N ILE A 193 -8.97 12.00 2.78
CA ILE A 193 -9.38 11.80 1.38
C ILE A 193 -10.41 10.68 1.40
N ARG A 194 -11.69 11.01 1.23
CA ARG A 194 -12.73 10.02 1.44
C ARG A 194 -13.96 10.20 0.56
N GLY A 195 -14.85 9.25 0.61
CA GLY A 195 -16.12 9.27 -0.08
C GLY A 195 -16.42 7.94 -0.76
N LYS A 196 -17.30 7.97 -1.76
CA LYS A 196 -17.67 6.79 -2.58
C LYS A 196 -17.30 6.97 -4.06
N GLY A 197 -16.61 8.06 -4.39
CA GLY A 197 -16.22 8.40 -5.74
C GLY A 197 -14.97 7.65 -6.20
N THR A 198 -14.49 8.04 -7.37
CA THR A 198 -13.31 7.49 -8.02
C THR A 198 -12.25 8.57 -8.22
N ILE A 199 -11.01 8.25 -7.90
CA ILE A 199 -9.81 9.01 -8.30
C ILE A 199 -9.09 8.18 -9.35
N ALA A 200 -8.99 8.68 -10.57
CA ALA A 200 -8.35 8.00 -11.70
C ALA A 200 -7.35 8.93 -12.40
N SER A 201 -6.24 8.38 -12.89
CA SER A 201 -5.25 9.12 -13.67
C SER A 201 -5.20 8.62 -15.12
N GLY A 202 -4.20 9.09 -15.88
CA GLY A 202 -4.01 8.73 -17.29
C GLY A 202 -3.51 7.30 -17.54
N GLY A 203 -3.20 6.56 -16.48
CA GLY A 203 -2.89 5.14 -16.51
C GLY A 203 -1.80 4.76 -17.50
N ARG A 204 -2.02 3.66 -18.22
CA ARG A 204 -1.08 3.13 -19.19
C ARG A 204 -0.76 4.13 -20.31
N GLU A 205 -1.75 4.89 -20.79
CA GLU A 205 -1.51 5.87 -21.85
C GLU A 205 -0.51 6.96 -21.43
N LEU A 206 -0.70 7.52 -20.24
CA LEU A 206 0.24 8.50 -19.67
C LEU A 206 1.62 7.89 -19.45
N ALA A 207 1.67 6.66 -18.91
CA ALA A 207 2.93 5.95 -18.68
C ALA A 207 3.73 5.75 -19.95
N GLU A 208 3.09 5.27 -21.03
CA GLU A 208 3.73 5.03 -22.33
C GLU A 208 4.22 6.32 -22.97
N LYS A 209 3.44 7.41 -22.91
CA LYS A 209 3.84 8.72 -23.42
C LYS A 209 5.09 9.24 -22.69
N ILE A 210 5.11 9.15 -21.35
CA ILE A 210 6.27 9.59 -20.54
C ILE A 210 7.51 8.74 -20.86
N ILE A 211 7.37 7.42 -20.93
CA ILE A 211 8.50 6.53 -21.22
C ILE A 211 9.09 6.86 -22.61
N ALA A 212 8.25 7.05 -23.61
CA ALA A 212 8.72 7.38 -24.96
C ALA A 212 9.41 8.75 -25.01
N ASP A 213 8.87 9.75 -24.33
CA ASP A 213 9.46 11.08 -24.22
C ASP A 213 10.83 11.05 -23.52
N GLU A 214 10.93 10.32 -22.42
CA GLU A 214 12.18 10.15 -21.65
C GLU A 214 13.22 9.29 -22.39
N GLN A 215 12.81 8.28 -23.15
CA GLN A 215 13.73 7.51 -23.99
C GLN A 215 14.43 8.39 -25.02
N GLU A 216 13.72 9.33 -25.64
CA GLU A 216 14.35 10.28 -26.57
C GLU A 216 15.24 11.28 -25.83
N HIS A 217 14.78 11.84 -24.71
CA HIS A 217 15.58 12.78 -23.90
C HIS A 217 16.86 12.18 -23.33
N LEU A 218 16.81 10.90 -22.95
CA LEU A 218 17.94 10.17 -22.34
C LEU A 218 18.75 9.35 -23.33
N LYS A 219 18.49 9.46 -24.63
CA LYS A 219 19.08 8.59 -25.66
C LYS A 219 20.60 8.47 -25.58
N ASP A 220 21.31 9.59 -25.50
CA ASP A 220 22.76 9.59 -25.41
C ASP A 220 23.26 9.02 -24.09
N TYR A 221 22.59 9.36 -22.97
CA TYR A 221 22.90 8.81 -21.65
C TYR A 221 22.72 7.29 -21.62
N LEU A 222 21.62 6.77 -22.15
CA LEU A 222 21.35 5.33 -22.18
C LEU A 222 22.38 4.57 -23.01
N ALA A 223 22.82 5.16 -24.14
CA ALA A 223 23.87 4.59 -24.98
C ALA A 223 25.23 4.57 -24.27
N GLU A 224 25.58 5.65 -23.58
CA GLU A 224 26.82 5.76 -22.81
C GLU A 224 26.86 4.82 -21.61
N HIS A 225 25.68 4.52 -21.02
CA HIS A 225 25.53 3.68 -19.81
C HIS A 225 24.88 2.31 -20.10
N ALA A 226 25.18 1.73 -21.25
CA ALA A 226 24.59 0.44 -21.68
C ALA A 226 24.77 -0.70 -20.66
N ALA A 227 25.90 -0.71 -19.92
CA ALA A 227 26.14 -1.69 -18.86
C ALA A 227 25.13 -1.55 -17.70
N LEU A 228 24.79 -0.33 -17.30
CA LEU A 228 23.77 -0.08 -16.29
C LEU A 228 22.38 -0.48 -16.80
N VAL A 229 22.06 -0.20 -18.05
CA VAL A 229 20.78 -0.60 -18.66
C VAL A 229 20.63 -2.11 -18.67
N ALA A 230 21.71 -2.85 -18.91
CA ALA A 230 21.68 -4.32 -18.90
C ALA A 230 21.43 -4.95 -17.50
N GLU A 231 21.64 -4.21 -16.41
CA GLU A 231 21.30 -4.65 -15.05
C GLU A 231 19.83 -4.38 -14.67
N CYS A 232 19.12 -3.59 -15.48
CA CYS A 232 17.69 -3.30 -15.28
C CYS A 232 16.80 -4.42 -15.82
N GLU A 233 15.53 -4.41 -15.46
CA GLU A 233 14.54 -5.37 -15.98
C GLU A 233 14.43 -5.31 -17.51
N ASN A 234 14.44 -4.10 -18.06
CA ASN A 234 14.43 -3.85 -19.51
C ASN A 234 14.90 -2.40 -19.81
N GLU A 235 15.02 -2.06 -21.09
CA GLU A 235 15.47 -0.74 -21.56
C GLU A 235 14.52 0.41 -21.20
N ARG A 236 13.30 0.13 -20.81
CA ARG A 236 12.28 1.10 -20.41
C ARG A 236 12.37 1.46 -18.92
N THR A 237 13.13 0.70 -18.13
CA THR A 237 13.21 0.87 -16.68
C THR A 237 13.70 2.25 -16.29
N ILE A 238 14.85 2.69 -16.80
CA ILE A 238 15.42 4.00 -16.47
C ILE A 238 14.51 5.16 -16.95
N PRO A 239 14.05 5.17 -18.22
CA PRO A 239 13.09 6.17 -18.68
C PRO A 239 11.78 6.18 -17.86
N GLY A 240 11.35 5.02 -17.41
CA GLY A 240 10.11 4.87 -16.64
C GLY A 240 10.15 5.36 -15.20
N ARG A 241 11.32 5.60 -14.61
CA ARG A 241 11.50 5.97 -13.20
C ARG A 241 10.96 7.36 -12.82
N VAL A 242 10.61 8.19 -13.77
CA VAL A 242 10.05 9.53 -13.52
C VAL A 242 8.52 9.59 -13.58
N ARG A 243 7.85 8.47 -13.85
CA ARG A 243 6.38 8.40 -13.99
C ARG A 243 5.67 8.86 -12.71
N PRO A 244 4.51 9.56 -12.83
CA PRO A 244 3.72 9.97 -11.67
C PRO A 244 2.98 8.78 -11.04
N ARG A 245 2.68 8.88 -9.75
CA ARG A 245 1.75 8.00 -9.02
C ARG A 245 0.33 8.54 -9.15
N LEU A 246 -0.65 7.81 -8.63
CA LEU A 246 -1.97 8.38 -8.44
C LEU A 246 -1.96 9.35 -7.25
N ILE A 247 -1.49 8.89 -6.09
CA ILE A 247 -1.36 9.69 -4.86
C ILE A 247 0.08 9.58 -4.35
N ASN A 248 0.80 10.68 -4.29
CA ASN A 248 2.14 10.78 -3.73
C ASN A 248 2.09 11.49 -2.38
N MET A 249 2.51 10.80 -1.33
CA MET A 249 2.61 11.31 0.04
C MET A 249 4.07 11.33 0.45
N SER A 250 4.63 12.52 0.63
CA SER A 250 6.02 12.70 1.05
C SER A 250 6.06 13.43 2.38
N ASN A 251 6.70 12.83 3.41
CA ASN A 251 6.77 13.40 4.75
C ASN A 251 5.39 13.79 5.30
N CYS A 252 4.40 12.89 5.17
CA CYS A 252 3.05 13.10 5.66
C CYS A 252 2.87 12.44 7.02
N ARG A 253 1.95 12.98 7.82
CA ARG A 253 1.52 12.36 9.07
C ARG A 253 0.01 12.47 9.25
N ASN A 254 -0.60 11.41 9.82
CA ASN A 254 -2.03 11.38 10.11
C ASN A 254 -2.89 11.64 8.87
N VAL A 255 -2.74 10.78 7.86
CA VAL A 255 -3.56 10.81 6.63
C VAL A 255 -4.52 9.63 6.64
N TRP A 256 -5.77 9.88 6.28
CA TRP A 256 -6.80 8.86 6.17
C TRP A 256 -7.41 8.84 4.77
N VAL A 257 -7.31 7.69 4.10
CA VAL A 257 -7.93 7.44 2.78
C VAL A 257 -9.03 6.40 2.97
N HIS A 258 -10.29 6.74 2.61
CA HIS A 258 -11.43 5.90 2.97
C HIS A 258 -12.49 5.83 1.88
N GLY A 259 -12.93 4.61 1.55
CA GLY A 259 -14.16 4.33 0.81
C GLY A 259 -14.08 4.57 -0.71
N LEU A 260 -12.92 4.91 -1.25
CA LEU A 260 -12.74 5.35 -2.63
C LEU A 260 -12.33 4.22 -3.57
N THR A 261 -12.63 4.40 -4.86
CA THR A 261 -11.95 3.66 -5.94
C THR A 261 -10.75 4.46 -6.41
N LEU A 262 -9.55 3.86 -6.30
CA LEU A 262 -8.27 4.43 -6.71
C LEU A 262 -7.82 3.72 -7.98
N LYS A 263 -7.71 4.45 -9.11
CA LYS A 263 -7.61 3.81 -10.41
C LYS A 263 -6.53 4.41 -11.30
N ASN A 264 -5.76 3.55 -11.95
CA ASN A 264 -4.89 3.89 -13.07
C ASN A 264 -3.90 5.03 -12.78
N GLY A 265 -3.10 4.92 -11.73
CA GLY A 265 -1.83 5.65 -11.67
C GLY A 265 -1.01 5.36 -12.93
N ALA A 266 -0.12 6.26 -13.34
CA ALA A 266 0.81 5.94 -14.44
C ALA A 266 1.99 5.06 -13.97
N SER A 267 2.00 4.73 -12.70
CA SER A 267 2.78 3.73 -11.97
C SER A 267 1.97 3.36 -10.72
N TRP A 268 2.58 3.24 -9.56
CA TRP A 268 1.92 2.92 -8.28
C TRP A 268 0.72 3.83 -7.97
N ASN A 269 -0.30 3.30 -7.31
CA ASN A 269 -1.47 4.13 -6.98
C ASN A 269 -1.22 4.97 -5.72
N GLN A 270 -1.01 4.39 -4.55
CA GLN A 270 -0.77 5.15 -3.32
C GLN A 270 0.65 4.89 -2.80
N HIS A 271 1.50 5.90 -2.86
CA HIS A 271 2.89 5.84 -2.44
C HIS A 271 3.15 6.77 -1.25
N MET A 272 3.55 6.19 -0.13
CA MET A 272 3.88 6.90 1.11
C MET A 272 5.38 6.85 1.33
N ILE A 273 6.04 8.03 1.33
CA ILE A 273 7.50 8.16 1.49
C ILE A 273 7.79 8.92 2.78
N TYR A 274 8.56 8.36 3.67
CA TYR A 274 8.93 8.98 4.96
C TYR A 274 7.73 9.46 5.77
N SER A 275 6.61 8.75 5.64
CA SER A 275 5.33 9.12 6.22
C SER A 275 5.01 8.31 7.47
N ASP A 276 4.13 8.84 8.31
CA ASP A 276 3.77 8.24 9.59
C ASP A 276 2.26 8.29 9.84
N ASN A 277 1.71 7.26 10.46
CA ASN A 277 0.29 7.16 10.83
C ASN A 277 -0.65 7.37 9.63
N ILE A 278 -0.48 6.52 8.61
CA ILE A 278 -1.33 6.50 7.41
C ILE A 278 -2.34 5.36 7.52
N THR A 279 -3.62 5.65 7.39
CA THR A 279 -4.67 4.64 7.37
C THR A 279 -5.37 4.66 6.01
N THR A 280 -5.52 3.49 5.40
CA THR A 280 -6.28 3.32 4.16
C THR A 280 -7.26 2.16 4.35
N ASP A 281 -8.53 2.41 4.14
CA ASP A 281 -9.53 1.39 4.38
C ASP A 281 -10.75 1.50 3.45
N HIS A 282 -11.44 0.36 3.24
CA HIS A 282 -12.62 0.24 2.39
C HIS A 282 -12.42 0.79 0.97
N CYS A 283 -11.18 0.74 0.47
CA CYS A 283 -10.82 1.23 -0.86
C CYS A 283 -10.71 0.09 -1.87
N ARG A 284 -10.90 0.43 -3.14
CA ARG A 284 -10.65 -0.47 -4.26
C ARG A 284 -9.55 0.10 -5.13
N PHE A 285 -8.48 -0.67 -5.35
CA PHE A 285 -7.36 -0.33 -6.21
C PHE A 285 -7.48 -1.05 -7.55
N VAL A 286 -7.42 -0.31 -8.66
CA VAL A 286 -7.59 -0.86 -10.01
C VAL A 286 -6.53 -0.29 -10.94
N SER A 287 -5.58 -1.12 -11.38
CA SER A 287 -4.48 -0.71 -12.26
C SER A 287 -3.98 -1.84 -13.16
N GLU A 288 -4.86 -2.80 -13.48
CA GLU A 288 -4.54 -3.87 -14.42
C GLU A 288 -4.04 -3.30 -15.75
N GLY A 289 -2.97 -3.90 -16.30
CA GLY A 289 -2.35 -3.45 -17.53
C GLY A 289 -1.48 -2.19 -17.43
N VAL A 290 -1.29 -1.63 -16.24
CA VAL A 290 -0.30 -0.58 -15.97
C VAL A 290 0.98 -1.22 -15.46
N TRP A 291 2.10 -1.00 -16.14
CA TRP A 291 3.41 -1.47 -15.68
C TRP A 291 3.81 -0.78 -14.37
N ASN A 292 4.24 -1.55 -13.37
CA ASN A 292 4.39 -1.12 -11.98
C ASN A 292 3.12 -0.45 -11.43
N GLY A 293 1.95 -1.01 -11.76
CA GLY A 293 0.68 -0.51 -11.28
C GLY A 293 0.35 -1.04 -9.88
N ASP A 294 1.29 -0.95 -8.93
CA ASP A 294 1.11 -1.40 -7.55
C ASP A 294 -0.03 -0.63 -6.86
N GLY A 295 -0.65 -1.23 -5.87
CA GLY A 295 -1.78 -0.65 -5.15
C GLY A 295 -1.35 0.30 -4.04
N TRP A 296 -0.69 -0.21 -3.01
CA TRP A 296 -0.39 0.50 -1.76
C TRP A 296 1.06 0.26 -1.32
N ASP A 297 1.85 1.32 -1.32
CA ASP A 297 3.31 1.27 -1.19
C ASP A 297 3.83 2.14 -0.04
N PRO A 298 3.92 1.64 1.20
CA PRO A 298 4.67 2.32 2.25
C PRO A 298 6.18 2.16 1.99
N ASP A 299 6.89 3.27 1.85
CA ASP A 299 8.31 3.34 1.54
C ASP A 299 9.05 4.16 2.60
N SER A 300 9.85 3.50 3.43
CA SER A 300 10.49 4.11 4.61
C SER A 300 9.49 4.82 5.52
N SER A 301 8.30 4.23 5.68
CA SER A 301 7.16 4.80 6.38
C SER A 301 6.77 3.95 7.59
N THR A 302 6.17 4.58 8.60
CA THR A 302 5.86 3.93 9.88
C THR A 302 4.39 4.04 10.26
N ASN A 303 3.89 3.10 11.09
CA ASN A 303 2.52 3.11 11.59
C ASN A 303 1.47 3.20 10.46
N CYS A 304 1.67 2.42 9.39
CA CYS A 304 0.76 2.40 8.25
C CYS A 304 -0.19 1.21 8.35
N THR A 305 -1.48 1.47 8.19
CA THR A 305 -2.54 0.46 8.33
C THR A 305 -3.40 0.42 7.08
N LEU A 306 -3.60 -0.78 6.54
CA LEU A 306 -4.44 -1.07 5.38
C LEU A 306 -5.42 -2.17 5.72
N PHE A 307 -6.72 -1.96 5.51
CA PHE A 307 -7.71 -3.02 5.73
C PHE A 307 -8.99 -2.85 4.92
N ALA A 308 -9.73 -3.94 4.77
CA ALA A 308 -11.00 -3.99 4.06
C ALA A 308 -10.88 -3.44 2.62
N CYS A 309 -9.76 -3.71 1.94
CA CYS A 309 -9.47 -3.22 0.61
C CYS A 309 -9.45 -4.35 -0.44
N GLU A 310 -9.79 -4.00 -1.68
CA GLU A 310 -9.74 -4.90 -2.83
C GLU A 310 -8.73 -4.40 -3.87
N PHE A 311 -7.98 -5.33 -4.47
CA PHE A 311 -6.91 -5.05 -5.41
C PHE A 311 -7.08 -5.81 -6.73
N ALA A 312 -7.05 -5.09 -7.83
CA ALA A 312 -6.89 -5.58 -9.20
C ALA A 312 -5.75 -4.78 -9.84
N THR A 313 -4.51 -5.22 -9.62
CA THR A 313 -3.31 -4.42 -9.91
C THR A 313 -2.50 -4.96 -11.07
N GLY A 314 -1.72 -4.09 -11.71
CA GLY A 314 -0.76 -4.45 -12.75
C GLY A 314 0.65 -4.74 -12.20
N GLY A 315 0.82 -4.69 -10.89
CA GLY A 315 2.00 -5.02 -10.13
C GLY A 315 1.60 -5.63 -8.79
N ASP A 316 2.30 -5.29 -7.71
CA ASP A 316 2.00 -5.76 -6.37
C ASP A 316 0.67 -5.13 -5.85
N ALA A 317 -0.17 -5.89 -5.15
CA ALA A 317 -1.32 -5.32 -4.46
C ALA A 317 -0.85 -4.39 -3.33
N VAL A 318 0.12 -4.88 -2.57
CA VAL A 318 0.83 -4.14 -1.53
C VAL A 318 2.32 -4.35 -1.74
N ALA A 319 3.11 -3.29 -1.73
CA ALA A 319 4.57 -3.38 -1.78
C ALA A 319 5.21 -2.54 -0.67
N ILE A 320 5.66 -3.22 0.39
CA ILE A 320 6.36 -2.56 1.51
C ILE A 320 7.82 -2.36 1.10
N LYS A 321 8.26 -1.11 1.08
CA LYS A 321 9.56 -0.70 0.55
C LYS A 321 10.33 0.15 1.58
N SER A 322 11.65 0.25 1.44
CA SER A 322 12.49 1.15 2.26
C SER A 322 13.76 1.59 1.55
N GLY A 323 13.64 1.95 0.29
CA GLY A 323 14.75 2.44 -0.51
C GLY A 323 15.63 1.38 -1.14
N LYS A 324 16.44 1.83 -2.08
CA LYS A 324 17.36 1.03 -2.88
C LYS A 324 18.82 1.34 -2.54
N ASN A 325 19.70 0.38 -2.80
CA ASN A 325 21.16 0.51 -2.68
C ASN A 325 21.74 1.55 -3.66
N PRO A 326 22.78 2.29 -3.29
CA PRO A 326 23.34 2.40 -1.94
C PRO A 326 22.65 3.48 -1.10
N GLU A 327 21.75 4.27 -1.69
CA GLU A 327 21.12 5.44 -1.07
C GLU A 327 20.24 5.03 0.11
N GLY A 328 19.36 4.03 -0.07
CA GLY A 328 18.48 3.54 0.99
C GLY A 328 19.25 3.02 2.21
N ASN A 329 20.43 2.39 1.99
CA ASN A 329 21.31 1.98 3.09
C ASN A 329 21.89 3.17 3.85
N LYS A 330 22.27 4.25 3.15
CA LYS A 330 22.84 5.47 3.75
C LYS A 330 21.78 6.25 4.54
N ILE A 331 20.59 6.38 3.99
CA ILE A 331 19.44 7.02 4.64
C ILE A 331 19.02 6.19 5.87
N GLY A 332 18.97 4.85 5.73
CA GLY A 332 18.75 3.93 6.85
C GLY A 332 17.39 4.09 7.55
N ARG A 333 16.34 4.57 6.84
CA ARG A 333 14.98 4.69 7.38
C ARG A 333 14.17 3.45 7.03
N PRO A 334 13.81 2.61 8.00
CA PRO A 334 13.00 1.43 7.74
C PRO A 334 11.52 1.76 7.47
N SER A 335 10.81 0.81 6.86
CA SER A 335 9.37 0.70 7.02
C SER A 335 9.08 -0.20 8.22
N ALA A 336 8.26 0.29 9.16
CA ALA A 336 8.01 -0.40 10.43
C ALA A 336 6.58 -0.19 10.92
N HIS A 337 6.08 -1.15 11.73
CA HIS A 337 4.71 -1.12 12.27
C HIS A 337 3.68 -1.02 11.15
N ILE A 338 3.74 -1.98 10.22
CA ILE A 338 2.85 -2.06 9.06
C ILE A 338 1.81 -3.14 9.30
N TYR A 339 0.54 -2.80 9.16
CA TYR A 339 -0.59 -3.68 9.41
C TYR A 339 -1.45 -3.81 8.15
N VAL A 340 -1.65 -5.05 7.67
CA VAL A 340 -2.49 -5.35 6.49
C VAL A 340 -3.46 -6.45 6.83
N PHE A 341 -4.76 -6.17 6.77
CA PHE A 341 -5.75 -7.20 7.12
C PHE A 341 -7.08 -7.05 6.39
N ASP A 342 -7.81 -8.16 6.30
CA ASP A 342 -9.09 -8.24 5.61
C ASP A 342 -9.05 -7.64 4.20
N CYS A 343 -7.95 -7.91 3.48
CA CYS A 343 -7.73 -7.45 2.11
C CYS A 343 -7.87 -8.62 1.13
N ARG A 344 -8.27 -8.29 -0.09
CA ARG A 344 -8.45 -9.29 -1.15
C ARG A 344 -7.77 -8.84 -2.44
N SER A 345 -6.99 -9.75 -3.05
CA SER A 345 -6.44 -9.57 -4.38
C SER A 345 -7.25 -10.35 -5.41
N THR A 346 -7.59 -9.72 -6.53
CA THR A 346 -8.29 -10.32 -7.67
C THR A 346 -7.43 -10.37 -8.93
N ALA A 347 -6.30 -9.68 -8.93
CA ALA A 347 -5.25 -9.72 -9.96
C ALA A 347 -3.96 -9.11 -9.39
N GLY A 348 -2.82 -9.32 -10.06
CA GLY A 348 -1.52 -8.80 -9.69
C GLY A 348 -0.69 -9.78 -8.86
N HIS A 349 0.33 -9.28 -8.13
CA HIS A 349 1.30 -10.16 -7.48
C HIS A 349 0.94 -10.55 -6.04
N GLY A 350 0.10 -9.83 -5.34
CA GLY A 350 -0.24 -10.07 -3.94
C GLY A 350 0.46 -9.10 -2.99
N ILE A 351 0.83 -9.55 -1.78
CA ILE A 351 1.51 -8.72 -0.77
C ILE A 351 3.00 -9.02 -0.81
N CYS A 352 3.79 -7.99 -1.12
CA CYS A 352 5.24 -8.08 -1.29
C CYS A 352 5.97 -7.21 -0.26
N LEU A 353 7.07 -7.73 0.30
CA LEU A 353 8.04 -7.01 1.11
C LEU A 353 9.35 -6.94 0.32
N GLY A 354 9.71 -5.75 -0.14
CA GLY A 354 10.82 -5.55 -1.09
C GLY A 354 10.34 -5.45 -2.55
N SER A 355 11.23 -5.54 -3.57
CA SER A 355 12.69 -5.75 -3.47
C SER A 355 13.47 -4.54 -2.96
N GLU A 356 12.94 -3.34 -2.95
CA GLU A 356 13.58 -2.14 -2.42
C GLU A 356 13.45 -2.13 -0.88
N MET A 357 14.41 -2.78 -0.18
CA MET A 357 14.38 -2.94 1.27
C MET A 357 15.70 -2.53 1.96
N SER A 358 16.47 -1.66 1.30
CA SER A 358 17.82 -1.27 1.74
C SER A 358 17.86 -0.51 3.06
N GLY A 359 16.79 0.20 3.45
CA GLY A 359 16.65 0.86 4.74
C GLY A 359 16.13 -0.06 5.86
N GLY A 360 15.72 -1.28 5.51
CA GLY A 360 15.11 -2.24 6.43
C GLY A 360 13.59 -2.26 6.40
N ILE A 361 13.01 -3.43 6.65
CA ILE A 361 11.57 -3.64 6.86
C ILE A 361 11.41 -4.43 8.14
N GLU A 362 10.57 -3.95 9.07
CA GLU A 362 10.39 -4.62 10.37
C GLU A 362 8.99 -4.44 10.94
N ASP A 363 8.58 -5.37 11.79
CA ASP A 363 7.29 -5.38 12.45
C ASP A 363 6.12 -5.21 11.46
N VAL A 364 5.95 -6.24 10.63
CA VAL A 364 4.86 -6.34 9.66
C VAL A 364 3.88 -7.42 10.10
N GLN A 365 2.61 -7.06 10.21
CA GLN A 365 1.54 -7.96 10.62
C GLN A 365 0.50 -8.07 9.51
N ILE A 366 0.22 -9.30 9.06
CA ILE A 366 -0.74 -9.58 7.99
C ILE A 366 -1.72 -10.64 8.48
N TRP A 367 -3.05 -10.40 8.36
CA TRP A 367 -4.02 -11.41 8.74
C TRP A 367 -5.35 -11.28 7.98
N ASP A 368 -6.09 -12.39 7.90
CA ASP A 368 -7.42 -12.49 7.28
C ASP A 368 -7.47 -11.99 5.82
N CYS A 369 -6.39 -12.16 5.06
CA CYS A 369 -6.32 -11.76 3.65
C CYS A 369 -6.62 -12.94 2.71
N ASP A 370 -7.31 -12.66 1.59
CA ASP A 370 -7.50 -13.58 0.46
C ASP A 370 -6.67 -13.13 -0.74
N LEU A 371 -5.58 -13.84 -0.98
CA LEU A 371 -4.60 -13.57 -2.04
C LEU A 371 -4.55 -14.73 -3.06
N THR A 372 -5.60 -15.54 -3.15
CA THR A 372 -5.66 -16.70 -4.04
C THR A 372 -5.61 -16.31 -5.52
N ASN A 373 -6.19 -15.16 -5.88
CA ASN A 373 -6.18 -14.64 -7.24
C ASN A 373 -5.02 -13.65 -7.46
N SER A 374 -3.81 -14.08 -7.12
CA SER A 374 -2.58 -13.32 -7.36
C SER A 374 -1.46 -14.24 -7.87
N TRP A 375 -0.41 -13.66 -8.46
CA TRP A 375 0.73 -14.45 -8.94
C TRP A 375 1.61 -14.96 -7.80
N SER A 376 2.03 -14.09 -6.88
CA SER A 376 2.99 -14.41 -5.82
C SER A 376 2.36 -14.68 -4.45
N GLY A 377 1.09 -14.28 -4.24
CA GLY A 377 0.46 -14.42 -2.93
C GLY A 377 1.14 -13.57 -1.87
N ILE A 378 2.05 -14.19 -1.10
CA ILE A 378 2.88 -13.53 -0.08
C ILE A 378 4.34 -13.69 -0.50
N GLU A 379 5.06 -12.59 -0.65
CA GLU A 379 6.42 -12.60 -1.17
C GLU A 379 7.34 -11.67 -0.35
N ILE A 380 8.44 -12.23 0.13
CA ILE A 380 9.56 -11.46 0.69
C ILE A 380 10.72 -11.59 -0.28
N LYS A 381 11.14 -10.49 -0.87
CA LYS A 381 12.11 -10.49 -1.97
C LYS A 381 13.19 -9.42 -1.82
N ALA A 382 14.39 -9.74 -2.28
CA ALA A 382 15.48 -8.79 -2.45
C ALA A 382 16.41 -9.22 -3.58
N THR A 383 17.31 -8.33 -4.00
CA THR A 383 18.45 -8.69 -4.85
C THR A 383 19.73 -8.72 -4.02
N PRO A 384 20.80 -9.39 -4.47
CA PRO A 384 22.05 -9.48 -3.71
C PRO A 384 22.68 -8.13 -3.36
N LYS A 385 22.48 -7.10 -4.18
CA LYS A 385 23.07 -5.77 -3.97
C LYS A 385 22.33 -4.90 -2.96
N ARG A 386 21.09 -5.26 -2.55
CA ARG A 386 20.21 -4.38 -1.72
C ARG A 386 20.78 -4.07 -0.34
N GLY A 387 21.44 -5.03 0.34
CA GLY A 387 21.71 -4.89 1.77
C GLY A 387 20.41 -4.76 2.58
N GLY A 388 20.48 -4.20 3.79
CA GLY A 388 19.30 -4.05 4.63
C GLY A 388 18.77 -5.36 5.21
N TYR A 389 17.52 -5.36 5.64
CA TYR A 389 16.91 -6.53 6.27
C TYR A 389 15.39 -6.53 6.15
N VAL A 390 14.80 -7.73 6.26
CA VAL A 390 13.37 -7.93 6.57
C VAL A 390 13.29 -8.80 7.82
N ARG A 391 12.61 -8.31 8.87
CA ARG A 391 12.51 -9.04 10.15
C ARG A 391 11.21 -8.77 10.89
N GLY A 392 10.80 -9.73 11.75
CA GLY A 392 9.61 -9.56 12.57
C GLY A 392 8.33 -9.51 11.74
N VAL A 393 8.20 -10.42 10.77
CA VAL A 393 7.01 -10.55 9.92
C VAL A 393 6.13 -11.65 10.45
N SER A 394 4.85 -11.37 10.66
CA SER A 394 3.84 -12.35 11.04
C SER A 394 2.69 -12.34 10.03
N VAL A 395 2.41 -13.50 9.45
CA VAL A 395 1.28 -13.71 8.53
C VAL A 395 0.39 -14.81 9.11
N ARG A 396 -0.90 -14.50 9.28
CA ARG A 396 -1.83 -15.44 9.95
C ARG A 396 -3.19 -15.50 9.27
N ASP A 397 -3.79 -16.69 9.27
CA ASP A 397 -5.19 -16.89 8.84
C ASP A 397 -5.46 -16.32 7.43
N CYS A 398 -4.54 -16.50 6.50
CA CYS A 398 -4.65 -16.03 5.13
C CYS A 398 -4.79 -17.19 4.14
N THR A 399 -5.47 -16.92 3.02
CA THR A 399 -5.41 -17.78 1.83
C THR A 399 -4.59 -17.10 0.75
N ALA A 400 -3.72 -17.83 0.06
CA ALA A 400 -2.82 -17.27 -0.93
C ALA A 400 -2.48 -18.26 -2.04
N SER A 401 -1.99 -17.75 -3.16
CA SER A 401 -1.45 -18.60 -4.23
C SER A 401 -0.17 -19.30 -3.78
N ARG A 402 0.76 -18.56 -3.14
CA ARG A 402 2.11 -18.99 -2.78
C ARG A 402 2.62 -18.27 -1.53
N LEU A 403 3.68 -18.82 -0.95
CA LEU A 403 4.53 -18.20 0.07
C LEU A 403 5.98 -18.24 -0.39
N LEU A 404 6.57 -17.09 -0.66
CA LEU A 404 7.92 -16.95 -1.20
C LEU A 404 8.79 -16.10 -0.27
N VAL A 405 9.99 -16.62 0.04
CA VAL A 405 11.09 -15.87 0.65
C VAL A 405 12.32 -16.16 -0.19
N HIS A 406 12.74 -15.22 -1.05
CA HIS A 406 13.76 -15.52 -2.03
C HIS A 406 14.51 -14.30 -2.58
N THR A 407 15.47 -14.56 -3.47
CA THR A 407 16.14 -13.54 -4.28
C THR A 407 15.48 -13.41 -5.64
N VAL A 408 15.46 -12.20 -6.19
CA VAL A 408 14.98 -11.92 -7.54
C VAL A 408 16.12 -11.42 -8.44
N PRO A 409 16.11 -11.76 -9.74
CA PRO A 409 17.23 -11.43 -10.64
C PRO A 409 17.09 -10.09 -11.36
N TYR A 410 15.98 -9.35 -11.18
CA TYR A 410 15.68 -8.12 -11.90
C TYR A 410 15.95 -6.88 -11.04
N ASN A 411 16.23 -5.75 -11.71
CA ASN A 411 16.49 -4.45 -11.07
C ASN A 411 17.60 -4.48 -10.00
N ASP A 412 18.65 -5.29 -10.25
CA ASP A 412 19.86 -5.36 -9.42
C ASP A 412 20.89 -4.29 -9.80
N ASP A 413 20.43 -3.22 -10.47
CA ASP A 413 21.25 -2.10 -10.91
C ASP A 413 21.70 -1.21 -9.72
N GLY A 414 22.80 -0.52 -9.93
CA GLY A 414 23.42 0.38 -8.97
C GLY A 414 24.58 -0.26 -8.19
N GLU A 415 25.25 0.56 -7.38
CA GLU A 415 26.33 0.15 -6.51
C GLU A 415 25.82 -0.77 -5.40
N ALA A 416 26.49 -1.89 -5.19
CA ALA A 416 26.11 -2.83 -4.14
C ALA A 416 26.26 -2.24 -2.74
N ALA A 417 25.37 -2.59 -1.84
CA ALA A 417 25.54 -2.35 -0.42
C ALA A 417 26.79 -3.09 0.12
N PRO A 418 27.38 -2.64 1.24
CA PRO A 418 28.55 -3.31 1.83
C PRO A 418 28.31 -4.75 2.26
N ARG A 419 27.05 -5.14 2.46
CA ARG A 419 26.63 -6.48 2.88
C ARG A 419 25.36 -6.88 2.13
N GLN A 420 25.17 -8.17 1.91
CA GLN A 420 23.92 -8.71 1.37
C GLN A 420 22.74 -8.52 2.34
N PRO A 421 21.49 -8.66 1.87
CA PRO A 421 20.30 -8.60 2.74
C PRO A 421 20.25 -9.73 3.78
N VAL A 422 19.42 -9.55 4.81
CA VAL A 422 19.12 -10.58 5.81
C VAL A 422 17.62 -10.69 5.99
N PHE A 423 17.08 -11.91 5.89
CA PHE A 423 15.69 -12.22 6.25
C PHE A 423 15.67 -13.01 7.55
N SER A 424 14.87 -12.58 8.55
CA SER A 424 14.86 -13.26 9.84
C SER A 424 13.58 -13.03 10.65
N HIS A 425 13.30 -13.94 11.59
CA HIS A 425 12.15 -13.85 12.50
C HIS A 425 10.83 -13.73 11.74
N LEU A 426 10.55 -14.73 10.90
CA LEU A 426 9.36 -14.81 10.06
C LEU A 426 8.42 -15.89 10.61
N SER A 427 7.16 -15.55 10.83
CA SER A 427 6.13 -16.49 11.30
C SER A 427 4.97 -16.54 10.31
N PHE A 428 4.65 -17.74 9.85
CA PHE A 428 3.55 -18.02 8.94
C PHE A 428 2.64 -19.06 9.62
N GLU A 429 1.42 -18.64 9.98
CA GLU A 429 0.54 -19.45 10.79
C GLU A 429 -0.85 -19.60 10.17
N ARG A 430 -1.35 -20.83 10.08
CA ARG A 430 -2.71 -21.14 9.57
C ARG A 430 -2.97 -20.53 8.19
N LEU A 431 -2.09 -20.84 7.23
CA LEU A 431 -2.25 -20.43 5.84
C LEU A 431 -2.80 -21.57 5.00
N THR A 432 -3.66 -21.22 4.05
CA THR A 432 -4.04 -22.10 2.95
C THR A 432 -3.40 -21.61 1.66
N LEU A 433 -2.60 -22.44 1.00
CA LEU A 433 -1.88 -22.13 -0.23
C LEU A 433 -2.42 -22.98 -1.38
N THR A 434 -2.79 -22.35 -2.49
CA THR A 434 -3.40 -23.08 -3.63
C THR A 434 -2.36 -23.68 -4.58
N GLY A 435 -1.10 -23.23 -4.54
CA GLY A 435 -0.09 -23.64 -5.54
C GLY A 435 -0.47 -23.27 -6.98
N ARG A 436 -1.31 -22.25 -7.15
CA ARG A 436 -1.79 -21.76 -8.45
C ARG A 436 -1.66 -20.25 -8.52
N GLY A 437 -0.74 -19.77 -9.36
CA GLY A 437 -0.54 -18.34 -9.60
C GLY A 437 -1.44 -17.84 -10.74
N LEU A 438 -2.06 -16.68 -10.56
CA LEU A 438 -2.84 -16.00 -11.61
C LEU A 438 -1.92 -15.05 -12.38
N ARG A 439 -1.72 -15.29 -13.68
CA ARG A 439 -0.97 -14.44 -14.59
C ARG A 439 -1.76 -14.24 -15.89
N ASP A 440 -1.89 -13.00 -16.33
CA ASP A 440 -2.56 -12.64 -17.60
C ASP A 440 -3.93 -13.29 -17.77
N GLY A 441 -4.70 -13.35 -16.66
CA GLY A 441 -6.05 -13.94 -16.64
C GLY A 441 -6.11 -15.48 -16.66
N SER A 442 -4.96 -16.15 -16.55
CA SER A 442 -4.85 -17.61 -16.52
C SER A 442 -4.16 -18.12 -15.27
N PHE A 443 -4.65 -19.23 -14.71
CA PHE A 443 -3.97 -19.89 -13.60
C PHE A 443 -2.90 -20.84 -14.11
N GLU A 444 -1.73 -20.79 -13.49
CA GLU A 444 -0.61 -21.69 -13.71
C GLU A 444 -0.27 -22.41 -12.41
N ASN A 445 0.07 -23.70 -12.52
CA ASN A 445 0.61 -24.44 -11.36
C ASN A 445 2.00 -23.91 -11.04
N VAL A 446 2.22 -23.56 -9.78
CA VAL A 446 3.47 -22.98 -9.29
C VAL A 446 3.89 -23.64 -7.99
N GLU A 447 5.18 -23.54 -7.65
CA GLU A 447 5.67 -24.00 -6.34
C GLU A 447 4.98 -23.22 -5.22
N PRO A 448 4.26 -23.89 -4.29
CA PRO A 448 3.48 -23.22 -3.27
C PRO A 448 4.32 -22.54 -2.18
N ILE A 449 5.50 -23.09 -1.86
CA ILE A 449 6.39 -22.55 -0.83
C ILE A 449 7.82 -22.56 -1.35
N GLU A 450 8.52 -21.46 -1.24
CA GLU A 450 9.96 -21.35 -1.49
C GLU A 450 10.62 -20.55 -0.37
N LEU A 451 11.66 -21.10 0.25
CA LEU A 451 12.42 -20.47 1.33
C LEU A 451 13.91 -20.44 0.99
N ALA A 452 14.42 -19.27 0.67
CA ALA A 452 15.84 -19.12 0.33
C ALA A 452 16.43 -17.84 0.96
N GLY A 453 17.55 -18.02 1.67
CA GLY A 453 18.43 -16.94 2.08
C GLY A 453 19.51 -16.65 1.05
N PHE A 454 20.61 -16.08 1.48
CA PHE A 454 21.76 -15.78 0.64
C PHE A 454 22.91 -16.75 0.95
N ASP A 455 23.63 -17.16 -0.09
CA ASP A 455 24.82 -18.01 0.02
C ASP A 455 26.04 -17.21 0.52
N THR A 456 25.88 -16.67 1.72
CA THR A 456 26.95 -15.90 2.38
C THR A 456 26.82 -16.11 3.89
N PRO A 457 27.90 -16.48 4.59
CA PRO A 457 27.87 -16.66 6.04
C PRO A 457 27.32 -15.43 6.79
N GLY A 458 26.28 -15.66 7.60
CA GLY A 458 25.57 -14.61 8.35
C GLY A 458 24.43 -13.92 7.58
N HIS A 459 24.18 -14.28 6.33
CA HIS A 459 23.10 -13.78 5.48
C HIS A 459 22.08 -14.86 5.09
N GLU A 460 22.18 -16.02 5.74
CA GLU A 460 21.18 -17.06 5.60
C GLU A 460 19.82 -16.59 6.12
N LEU A 461 18.74 -17.10 5.56
CA LEU A 461 17.39 -16.97 6.11
C LEU A 461 17.35 -17.58 7.52
N ARG A 462 16.81 -16.86 8.52
CA ARG A 462 16.89 -17.29 9.92
C ARG A 462 15.57 -17.19 10.65
N ASP A 463 15.37 -18.15 11.58
CA ASP A 463 14.26 -18.13 12.54
C ASP A 463 12.90 -18.04 11.84
N VAL A 464 12.60 -19.04 11.02
CA VAL A 464 11.33 -19.16 10.26
C VAL A 464 10.44 -20.18 10.94
N VAL A 465 9.18 -19.83 11.15
CA VAL A 465 8.13 -20.74 11.66
C VAL A 465 7.05 -20.92 10.60
N LEU A 466 6.78 -22.16 10.23
CA LEU A 466 5.61 -22.58 9.48
C LEU A 466 4.72 -23.40 10.42
N ASP A 467 3.50 -22.95 10.73
CA ASP A 467 2.61 -23.59 11.69
C ASP A 467 1.16 -23.64 11.15
N GLY A 468 0.63 -24.85 10.94
CA GLY A 468 -0.72 -25.04 10.43
C GLY A 468 -0.87 -24.60 8.96
N ILE A 469 0.10 -24.94 8.12
CA ILE A 469 0.06 -24.62 6.67
C ILE A 469 -0.61 -25.77 5.92
N THR A 470 -1.63 -25.46 5.13
CA THR A 470 -2.29 -26.41 4.23
C THR A 470 -2.02 -25.99 2.78
N VAL A 471 -1.47 -26.89 1.99
CA VAL A 471 -1.37 -26.74 0.54
C VAL A 471 -2.50 -27.49 -0.12
N GLU A 472 -3.34 -26.80 -0.88
CA GLU A 472 -4.44 -27.39 -1.64
C GLU A 472 -4.09 -27.33 -3.13
N ASN A 473 -3.71 -28.46 -3.72
CA ASN A 473 -3.41 -28.56 -5.15
C ASN A 473 -3.93 -29.89 -5.74
N GLU A 474 -4.10 -29.89 -7.06
CA GLU A 474 -4.72 -31.03 -7.78
C GLU A 474 -3.94 -32.35 -7.65
N THR A 475 -2.67 -32.33 -7.27
CA THR A 475 -1.82 -33.52 -7.18
C THR A 475 -1.74 -34.12 -5.79
N GLY A 476 -2.15 -33.37 -4.75
CA GLY A 476 -1.96 -33.76 -3.36
C GLY A 476 -0.50 -33.92 -2.96
N THR A 477 0.42 -33.37 -3.74
CA THR A 477 1.88 -33.43 -3.52
C THR A 477 2.49 -32.06 -3.63
N MET A 478 3.56 -31.81 -2.88
CA MET A 478 4.35 -30.59 -2.95
C MET A 478 5.82 -30.90 -2.76
N THR A 479 6.66 -30.02 -3.27
CA THR A 479 8.04 -29.88 -2.83
C THR A 479 8.16 -28.69 -1.88
N LEU A 480 9.21 -28.67 -1.07
CA LEU A 480 9.53 -27.55 -0.19
C LEU A 480 11.00 -27.15 -0.43
N PRO A 481 11.28 -26.35 -1.45
CA PRO A 481 12.62 -25.84 -1.69
C PRO A 481 13.08 -24.98 -0.50
N VAL A 482 14.13 -25.41 0.17
CA VAL A 482 14.77 -24.66 1.27
C VAL A 482 16.26 -24.55 0.97
N GLN A 483 16.76 -23.32 0.87
CA GLN A 483 18.16 -23.05 0.59
C GLN A 483 18.70 -21.99 1.55
N TYR A 484 19.93 -22.15 2.00
CA TYR A 484 20.63 -21.18 2.86
C TYR A 484 19.76 -20.71 4.02
N CYS A 485 19.20 -21.67 4.79
CA CYS A 485 18.27 -21.44 5.88
C CYS A 485 18.77 -22.04 7.19
N ARG A 486 18.62 -21.32 8.29
CA ARG A 486 18.91 -21.77 9.66
C ARG A 486 17.74 -21.50 10.59
N GLY A 487 17.42 -22.45 11.47
CA GLY A 487 16.35 -22.26 12.47
C GLY A 487 14.95 -22.32 11.86
N LEU A 488 14.74 -23.20 10.86
CA LEU A 488 13.39 -23.49 10.33
C LEU A 488 12.65 -24.43 11.28
N THR A 489 11.47 -23.99 11.72
CA THR A 489 10.53 -24.81 12.51
C THR A 489 9.27 -25.05 11.67
N ILE A 490 8.91 -26.30 11.50
CA ILE A 490 7.70 -26.72 10.78
C ILE A 490 6.81 -27.49 11.73
N ARG A 491 5.53 -27.09 11.83
CA ARG A 491 4.46 -27.76 12.56
C ARG A 491 3.23 -27.83 11.67
N ASP A 492 2.55 -28.98 11.66
CA ASP A 492 1.26 -29.17 10.97
C ASP A 492 1.27 -28.64 9.51
N LEU A 493 2.27 -29.06 8.71
CA LEU A 493 2.32 -28.82 7.28
C LEU A 493 1.66 -29.99 6.55
N THR A 494 0.57 -29.70 5.83
CA THR A 494 -0.23 -30.72 5.12
C THR A 494 -0.38 -30.36 3.65
N CYS A 495 -0.56 -31.38 2.80
CA CYS A 495 -0.91 -31.23 1.41
C CYS A 495 -2.15 -32.06 1.12
N ALA A 496 -3.18 -31.43 0.56
CA ALA A 496 -4.46 -32.05 0.23
C ALA A 496 -4.74 -31.87 -1.27
N ALA A 497 -5.43 -32.88 -1.87
CA ALA A 497 -5.93 -32.83 -3.23
C ALA A 497 -7.38 -32.31 -3.27
#